data_8087ee75e87e8f927589638d8d124963
#
_entry.id   8087ee75e87e8f927589638d8d124963
#
_cell.length_a   1.000
_cell.length_b   1.000
_cell.length_c   1.000
_cell.angle_alpha   90.00
_cell.angle_beta   90.00
_cell.angle_gamma   90.00
#
_symmetry.space_group_name_H-M   'P 1'
#
loop_
_entity.id
_entity.type
_entity.pdbx_description
1 polymer ?
#
loop_
_entity_poly.entity_id
_entity_poly.type
_entity_poly.pdbx_seq_one_letter_code
_entity_poly.pdbx_strand_id
1 'polypeptide(L)'
;MKIFTSNQIHELDQYTIEHEPIRSIDLMERAAKTLARAISDMWTVETPMVTFAGPGNNGGDALAVSRLLAEQGYQITVYLFNIYQKLSDDCATNKQRIIESKRVKQFTEVTQEFDPPKLDSNTVVIDGLFGSGLNKPLSGGFASLVKYINQSAAKVVSIDMPSGLMTEDNTYNIRANIIKAHTTLTLQQKKLSFLFPENQQFIGKLKVLDIRLSAEGTEKIKAQYSIIEENDIRPLLMTRDPFAHKGTMGSALVVAGSFGMAGAAVMAAKACYRAGAGKVTVHTPRKNNEIVQISVPEAIVNLDHEETYIGTAIDTEDFDAMAIGPGIGQVETTAIAMISQVRRATCPVVADADALNIISNHRAWMQQLPKGIILTPHPKEFDRMNGSPCADSYERLSKARTMAEHLEAYIILKGLFSALCMPNGSVFFNQTGNAGMATAGSGDVLTGIITGLLARGYSQGDACKLGMYLHGLAGDIAAKELGEESMMATDLIKYLPKAFERLKD
;
A
#
# COMPACT_ATOMS: atom_id res chain seq x y z
N MET A 1 -9.95 1.74 5.65
CA MET A 1 -9.95 0.37 6.27
C MET A 1 -8.70 0.20 7.13
N LYS A 2 -8.86 -0.24 8.41
CA LYS A 2 -7.71 -0.54 9.29
C LYS A 2 -6.99 -1.82 8.85
N ILE A 3 -5.68 -1.87 9.02
CA ILE A 3 -4.85 -3.07 8.87
C ILE A 3 -4.35 -3.45 10.26
N PHE A 4 -4.76 -4.61 10.74
CA PHE A 4 -4.36 -5.10 12.05
C PHE A 4 -3.14 -6.03 11.97
N THR A 5 -2.31 -5.97 13.00
CA THR A 5 -1.25 -6.95 13.23
C THR A 5 -1.85 -8.29 13.62
N SER A 6 -1.05 -9.37 13.58
CA SER A 6 -1.48 -10.71 14.00
C SER A 6 -2.10 -10.69 15.41
N ASN A 7 -1.50 -9.98 16.35
CA ASN A 7 -2.03 -9.86 17.71
C ASN A 7 -3.37 -9.12 17.75
N GLN A 8 -3.53 -8.06 16.96
CA GLN A 8 -4.77 -7.29 16.89
C GLN A 8 -5.90 -8.03 16.18
N ILE A 9 -5.57 -8.92 15.21
CA ILE A 9 -6.54 -9.82 14.60
C ILE A 9 -7.11 -10.75 15.68
N HIS A 10 -6.24 -11.35 16.49
CA HIS A 10 -6.67 -12.19 17.61
C HIS A 10 -7.48 -11.41 18.65
N GLU A 11 -7.09 -10.19 18.99
CA GLU A 11 -7.86 -9.29 19.88
C GLU A 11 -9.27 -9.02 19.32
N LEU A 12 -9.40 -8.79 18.00
CA LEU A 12 -10.68 -8.55 17.35
C LEU A 12 -11.57 -9.80 17.35
N ASP A 13 -10.99 -11.00 17.14
CA ASP A 13 -11.70 -12.27 17.24
C ASP A 13 -12.24 -12.47 18.66
N GLN A 14 -11.43 -12.27 19.68
CA GLN A 14 -11.84 -12.36 21.09
C GLN A 14 -12.91 -11.34 21.43
N TYR A 15 -12.72 -10.08 21.01
CA TYR A 15 -13.74 -9.05 21.21
C TYR A 15 -15.08 -9.45 20.57
N THR A 16 -15.06 -10.02 19.38
CA THR A 16 -16.28 -10.49 18.69
C THR A 16 -16.95 -11.63 19.45
N ILE A 17 -16.17 -12.62 19.92
CA ILE A 17 -16.66 -13.76 20.70
C ILE A 17 -17.37 -13.29 21.98
N GLU A 18 -16.76 -12.35 22.70
CA GLU A 18 -17.27 -11.84 23.97
C GLU A 18 -18.53 -10.97 23.82
N HIS A 19 -18.60 -10.14 22.78
CA HIS A 19 -19.65 -9.11 22.63
C HIS A 19 -20.81 -9.53 21.72
N GLU A 20 -20.62 -10.50 20.83
CA GLU A 20 -21.71 -11.08 20.02
C GLU A 20 -22.32 -12.34 20.65
N PRO A 21 -22.04 -12.71 21.88
CA PRO A 21 -22.12 -13.98 22.59
C PRO A 21 -22.10 -15.22 21.65
N ILE A 22 -21.09 -15.27 20.78
CA ILE A 22 -20.85 -16.38 19.85
C ILE A 22 -19.69 -17.24 20.36
N ARG A 23 -19.79 -18.55 20.24
CA ARG A 23 -18.65 -19.43 20.59
C ARG A 23 -17.57 -19.35 19.49
N SER A 24 -16.31 -19.57 19.87
CA SER A 24 -15.17 -19.56 18.93
C SER A 24 -15.41 -20.52 17.75
N ILE A 25 -15.86 -21.75 18.03
CA ILE A 25 -16.18 -22.73 17.00
C ILE A 25 -17.31 -22.32 16.04
N ASP A 26 -18.24 -21.49 16.49
CA ASP A 26 -19.35 -20.99 15.65
C ASP A 26 -18.89 -19.79 14.80
N LEU A 27 -17.95 -18.98 15.31
CA LEU A 27 -17.26 -17.96 14.52
C LEU A 27 -16.41 -18.59 13.41
N MET A 28 -15.66 -19.65 13.73
CA MET A 28 -14.90 -20.44 12.74
C MET A 28 -15.85 -21.08 11.70
N GLU A 29 -17.00 -21.60 12.09
CA GLU A 29 -18.00 -22.14 11.17
C GLU A 29 -18.56 -21.06 10.23
N ARG A 30 -18.74 -19.81 10.72
CA ARG A 30 -19.13 -18.65 9.91
C ARG A 30 -18.06 -18.32 8.86
N ALA A 31 -16.79 -18.30 9.25
CA ALA A 31 -15.66 -18.11 8.36
C ALA A 31 -15.58 -19.23 7.30
N ALA A 32 -15.67 -20.47 7.72
CA ALA A 32 -15.63 -21.65 6.85
C ALA A 32 -16.76 -21.67 5.82
N LYS A 33 -17.99 -21.27 6.18
CA LYS A 33 -19.11 -21.13 5.22
C LYS A 33 -18.82 -20.11 4.14
N THR A 34 -18.23 -18.96 4.51
CA THR A 34 -17.87 -17.90 3.57
C THR A 34 -16.74 -18.35 2.64
N LEU A 35 -15.72 -19.05 3.19
CA LEU A 35 -14.63 -19.66 2.42
C LEU A 35 -15.13 -20.72 1.45
N ALA A 36 -15.96 -21.67 1.94
CA ALA A 36 -16.50 -22.75 1.12
C ALA A 36 -17.33 -22.21 -0.06
N ARG A 37 -18.16 -21.19 0.18
CA ARG A 37 -18.89 -20.48 -0.88
C ARG A 37 -17.95 -19.84 -1.90
N ALA A 38 -16.91 -19.13 -1.44
CA ALA A 38 -15.95 -18.51 -2.34
C ALA A 38 -15.19 -19.54 -3.19
N ILE A 39 -14.94 -20.75 -2.68
CA ILE A 39 -14.33 -21.87 -3.41
C ILE A 39 -15.33 -22.49 -4.39
N SER A 40 -16.58 -22.73 -4.00
CA SER A 40 -17.61 -23.29 -4.89
C SER A 40 -18.00 -22.34 -6.04
N ASP A 41 -17.82 -21.04 -5.87
CA ASP A 41 -17.97 -20.05 -6.96
C ASP A 41 -16.85 -20.15 -8.04
N MET A 42 -15.72 -20.82 -7.71
CA MET A 42 -14.55 -20.91 -8.61
C MET A 42 -14.41 -22.27 -9.29
N TRP A 43 -14.89 -23.35 -8.68
CA TRP A 43 -14.74 -24.71 -9.20
C TRP A 43 -16.02 -25.52 -9.05
N THR A 44 -16.23 -26.44 -9.99
CA THR A 44 -17.38 -27.34 -9.98
C THR A 44 -17.11 -28.58 -9.10
N VAL A 45 -18.17 -29.32 -8.78
CA VAL A 45 -18.11 -30.50 -7.91
C VAL A 45 -17.25 -31.65 -8.47
N GLU A 46 -17.02 -31.66 -9.79
CA GLU A 46 -16.16 -32.66 -10.45
C GLU A 46 -14.68 -32.40 -10.23
N THR A 47 -14.30 -31.21 -9.73
CA THR A 47 -12.90 -30.84 -9.51
C THR A 47 -12.35 -31.58 -8.28
N PRO A 48 -11.34 -32.46 -8.42
CA PRO A 48 -10.74 -33.12 -7.29
C PRO A 48 -9.98 -32.11 -6.40
N MET A 49 -10.20 -32.20 -5.10
CA MET A 49 -9.57 -31.28 -4.14
C MET A 49 -8.73 -32.04 -3.12
N VAL A 50 -7.58 -31.46 -2.77
CA VAL A 50 -6.69 -31.95 -1.72
C VAL A 50 -6.46 -30.84 -0.71
N THR A 51 -6.85 -31.09 0.52
CA THR A 51 -6.66 -30.13 1.62
C THR A 51 -5.46 -30.54 2.46
N PHE A 52 -4.55 -29.59 2.69
CA PHE A 52 -3.48 -29.70 3.66
C PHE A 52 -3.79 -28.78 4.85
N ALA A 53 -4.17 -29.37 5.97
CA ALA A 53 -4.56 -28.66 7.18
C ALA A 53 -3.45 -28.71 8.23
N GLY A 54 -3.12 -27.59 8.85
CA GLY A 54 -2.20 -27.50 9.97
C GLY A 54 -2.87 -27.76 11.33
N PRO A 55 -2.12 -27.76 12.43
CA PRO A 55 -2.64 -28.09 13.76
C PRO A 55 -3.37 -26.92 14.45
N GLY A 56 -3.27 -25.71 13.92
CA GLY A 56 -3.86 -24.48 14.50
C GLY A 56 -5.24 -24.16 13.93
N ASN A 57 -5.71 -22.92 14.22
CA ASN A 57 -7.03 -22.47 13.79
C ASN A 57 -7.19 -22.42 12.26
N ASN A 58 -6.14 -22.07 11.51
CA ASN A 58 -6.20 -22.12 10.04
C ASN A 58 -6.46 -23.53 9.51
N GLY A 59 -5.87 -24.55 10.17
CA GLY A 59 -6.20 -25.95 9.91
C GLY A 59 -7.64 -26.28 10.29
N GLY A 60 -8.13 -25.74 11.38
CA GLY A 60 -9.54 -25.85 11.79
C GLY A 60 -10.50 -25.30 10.73
N ASP A 61 -10.20 -24.12 10.19
CA ASP A 61 -10.94 -23.53 9.05
C ASP A 61 -10.90 -24.45 7.83
N ALA A 62 -9.72 -24.98 7.48
CA ALA A 62 -9.56 -25.88 6.34
C ALA A 62 -10.35 -27.19 6.49
N LEU A 63 -10.40 -27.77 7.70
CA LEU A 63 -11.21 -28.95 8.01
C LEU A 63 -12.70 -28.64 7.87
N ALA A 64 -13.16 -27.51 8.43
CA ALA A 64 -14.55 -27.09 8.32
C ALA A 64 -14.95 -26.81 6.85
N VAL A 65 -14.11 -26.11 6.09
CA VAL A 65 -14.29 -25.86 4.65
C VAL A 65 -14.39 -27.18 3.88
N SER A 66 -13.48 -28.13 4.15
CA SER A 66 -13.48 -29.43 3.48
C SER A 66 -14.75 -30.23 3.77
N ARG A 67 -15.24 -30.21 5.01
CA ARG A 67 -16.51 -30.84 5.39
C ARG A 67 -17.68 -30.21 4.62
N LEU A 68 -17.79 -28.86 4.63
CA LEU A 68 -18.88 -28.15 3.97
C LEU A 68 -18.90 -28.37 2.44
N LEU A 69 -17.74 -28.40 1.79
CA LEU A 69 -17.64 -28.69 0.37
C LEU A 69 -17.98 -30.16 0.07
N ALA A 70 -17.55 -31.11 0.93
CA ALA A 70 -17.90 -32.53 0.78
C ALA A 70 -19.42 -32.74 0.95
N GLU A 71 -20.10 -32.01 1.83
CA GLU A 71 -21.54 -32.00 1.99
C GLU A 71 -22.26 -31.51 0.71
N GLN A 72 -21.61 -30.66 -0.09
CA GLN A 72 -22.08 -30.18 -1.39
C GLN A 72 -21.75 -31.15 -2.55
N GLY A 73 -21.04 -32.25 -2.29
CA GLY A 73 -20.72 -33.29 -3.29
C GLY A 73 -19.30 -33.24 -3.86
N TYR A 74 -18.43 -32.32 -3.40
CA TYR A 74 -17.03 -32.27 -3.83
C TYR A 74 -16.23 -33.48 -3.38
N GLN A 75 -15.33 -33.97 -4.24
CA GLN A 75 -14.44 -35.10 -3.93
C GLN A 75 -13.15 -34.57 -3.28
N ILE A 76 -13.10 -34.63 -1.94
CA ILE A 76 -12.02 -34.01 -1.17
C ILE A 76 -11.22 -35.07 -0.41
N THR A 77 -9.91 -35.02 -0.57
CA THR A 77 -8.94 -35.75 0.26
C THR A 77 -8.30 -34.80 1.25
N VAL A 78 -8.28 -35.13 2.52
CA VAL A 78 -7.82 -34.24 3.61
C VAL A 78 -6.65 -34.86 4.35
N TYR A 79 -5.58 -34.08 4.50
CA TYR A 79 -4.41 -34.41 5.32
C TYR A 79 -4.29 -33.40 6.46
N LEU A 80 -4.44 -33.85 7.70
CA LEU A 80 -4.25 -33.04 8.90
C LEU A 80 -2.87 -33.31 9.49
N PHE A 81 -2.00 -32.30 9.53
CA PHE A 81 -0.65 -32.42 10.10
C PHE A 81 -0.67 -32.17 11.60
N ASN A 82 -0.62 -33.23 12.38
CA ASN A 82 -0.60 -33.21 13.85
C ASN A 82 0.71 -33.80 14.40
N ILE A 83 1.84 -33.32 13.89
CA ILE A 83 3.19 -33.84 14.17
C ILE A 83 3.53 -33.80 15.67
N TYR A 84 3.10 -32.74 16.36
CA TYR A 84 3.36 -32.54 17.79
C TYR A 84 2.23 -33.04 18.70
N GLN A 85 1.24 -33.73 18.14
CA GLN A 85 0.05 -34.27 18.85
C GLN A 85 -0.68 -33.17 19.67
N LYS A 86 -0.67 -31.95 19.16
CA LYS A 86 -1.33 -30.80 19.80
C LYS A 86 -2.07 -30.00 18.75
N LEU A 87 -3.39 -30.05 18.82
CA LEU A 87 -4.30 -29.26 18.00
C LEU A 87 -4.84 -28.07 18.81
N SER A 88 -5.25 -26.98 18.14
CA SER A 88 -6.13 -25.99 18.80
C SER A 88 -7.50 -26.60 19.06
N ASP A 89 -8.25 -26.07 20.03
CA ASP A 89 -9.54 -26.61 20.46
C ASP A 89 -10.55 -26.65 19.29
N ASP A 90 -10.59 -25.61 18.48
CA ASP A 90 -11.48 -25.56 17.32
C ASP A 90 -11.02 -26.50 16.19
N CYS A 91 -9.70 -26.67 15.99
CA CYS A 91 -9.17 -27.65 15.06
C CYS A 91 -9.52 -29.09 15.49
N ALA A 92 -9.38 -29.42 16.79
CA ALA A 92 -9.75 -30.70 17.33
C ALA A 92 -11.27 -30.98 17.17
N THR A 93 -12.09 -29.96 17.42
CA THR A 93 -13.55 -30.05 17.22
C THR A 93 -13.91 -30.29 15.75
N ASN A 94 -13.28 -29.58 14.82
CA ASN A 94 -13.52 -29.76 13.38
C ASN A 94 -12.94 -31.08 12.86
N LYS A 95 -11.85 -31.59 13.43
CA LYS A 95 -11.36 -32.93 13.17
C LYS A 95 -12.45 -33.97 13.50
N GLN A 96 -13.07 -33.85 14.66
CA GLN A 96 -14.14 -34.77 15.06
C GLN A 96 -15.35 -34.68 14.12
N ARG A 97 -15.79 -33.44 13.80
CA ARG A 97 -16.92 -33.19 12.88
C ARG A 97 -16.70 -33.75 11.48
N ILE A 98 -15.49 -33.63 10.91
CA ILE A 98 -15.20 -34.14 9.56
C ILE A 98 -15.17 -35.68 9.54
N ILE A 99 -14.65 -36.32 10.58
CA ILE A 99 -14.65 -37.79 10.73
C ILE A 99 -16.08 -38.30 10.85
N GLU A 100 -16.90 -37.70 11.69
CA GLU A 100 -18.31 -38.08 11.92
C GLU A 100 -19.17 -37.87 10.66
N SER A 101 -18.88 -36.84 9.86
CA SER A 101 -19.63 -36.58 8.63
C SER A 101 -19.55 -37.71 7.61
N LYS A 102 -18.44 -38.42 7.55
CA LYS A 102 -18.13 -39.48 6.57
C LYS A 102 -18.33 -39.06 5.10
N ARG A 103 -18.25 -37.76 4.82
CA ARG A 103 -18.52 -37.18 3.47
C ARG A 103 -17.29 -36.97 2.64
N VAL A 104 -16.10 -36.80 3.28
CA VAL A 104 -14.84 -36.65 2.55
C VAL A 104 -14.41 -37.98 1.95
N LYS A 105 -13.77 -37.93 0.80
CA LYS A 105 -13.28 -39.13 0.10
C LYS A 105 -12.25 -39.90 0.93
N GLN A 106 -11.36 -39.16 1.58
CA GLN A 106 -10.33 -39.71 2.47
C GLN A 106 -9.95 -38.66 3.51
N PHE A 107 -9.74 -39.06 4.74
CA PHE A 107 -9.15 -38.30 5.83
C PHE A 107 -7.94 -39.01 6.38
N THR A 108 -6.81 -38.32 6.47
CA THR A 108 -5.56 -38.87 7.02
C THR A 108 -4.98 -37.87 8.02
N GLU A 109 -4.76 -38.35 9.25
CA GLU A 109 -3.98 -37.62 10.24
C GLU A 109 -2.50 -37.99 10.12
N VAL A 110 -1.65 -36.99 9.85
CA VAL A 110 -0.21 -37.15 9.65
C VAL A 110 0.50 -36.83 10.97
N THR A 111 1.11 -37.82 11.60
CA THR A 111 1.83 -37.67 12.88
C THR A 111 3.33 -37.91 12.76
N GLN A 112 3.78 -38.49 11.65
CA GLN A 112 5.18 -38.86 11.41
C GLN A 112 5.53 -38.65 9.93
N GLU A 113 6.00 -39.68 9.25
CA GLU A 113 6.33 -39.65 7.83
C GLU A 113 5.07 -39.44 6.97
N PHE A 114 5.22 -38.70 5.90
CA PHE A 114 4.14 -38.36 4.97
C PHE A 114 4.62 -38.53 3.52
N ASP A 115 3.92 -39.38 2.78
CA ASP A 115 4.08 -39.50 1.34
C ASP A 115 2.97 -38.69 0.65
N PRO A 116 3.31 -37.53 0.00
CA PRO A 116 2.30 -36.66 -0.56
C PRO A 116 1.60 -37.29 -1.78
N PRO A 117 0.27 -37.08 -1.92
CA PRO A 117 -0.46 -37.57 -3.07
C PRO A 117 0.01 -36.87 -4.36
N LYS A 118 -0.17 -37.52 -5.51
CA LYS A 118 0.08 -36.90 -6.80
C LYS A 118 -0.84 -35.69 -6.99
N LEU A 119 -0.25 -34.55 -7.31
CA LEU A 119 -0.94 -33.27 -7.58
C LEU A 119 -0.74 -32.91 -9.06
N ASP A 120 -1.79 -32.97 -9.84
CA ASP A 120 -1.79 -32.66 -11.28
C ASP A 120 -2.54 -31.36 -11.61
N SER A 121 -2.60 -31.00 -12.88
CA SER A 121 -3.26 -29.76 -13.34
C SER A 121 -4.75 -29.71 -13.12
N ASN A 122 -5.42 -30.84 -12.89
CA ASN A 122 -6.87 -30.93 -12.61
C ASN A 122 -7.16 -30.79 -11.12
N THR A 123 -6.13 -30.93 -10.28
CA THR A 123 -6.27 -30.91 -8.82
C THR A 123 -6.27 -29.48 -8.29
N VAL A 124 -7.14 -29.18 -7.35
CA VAL A 124 -7.11 -27.97 -6.52
C VAL A 124 -6.59 -28.32 -5.14
N VAL A 125 -5.53 -27.63 -4.74
CA VAL A 125 -4.98 -27.70 -3.38
C VAL A 125 -5.61 -26.61 -2.54
N ILE A 126 -6.18 -26.97 -1.40
CA ILE A 126 -6.62 -26.05 -0.35
C ILE A 126 -5.49 -26.01 0.69
N ASP A 127 -4.78 -24.90 0.74
CA ASP A 127 -3.71 -24.63 1.69
C ASP A 127 -4.29 -24.00 2.96
N GLY A 128 -4.36 -24.76 4.02
CA GLY A 128 -4.76 -24.37 5.37
C GLY A 128 -3.71 -24.77 6.43
N LEU A 129 -2.42 -24.85 6.04
CA LEU A 129 -1.37 -25.24 6.99
C LEU A 129 -1.14 -24.17 8.06
N PHE A 130 -0.89 -22.92 7.65
CA PHE A 130 -0.61 -21.81 8.56
C PHE A 130 -1.26 -20.52 8.06
N GLY A 131 -1.92 -19.79 8.94
CA GLY A 131 -2.54 -18.50 8.68
C GLY A 131 -1.80 -17.32 9.36
N SER A 132 -2.55 -16.31 9.76
CA SER A 132 -2.05 -15.07 10.37
C SER A 132 -1.25 -15.23 11.67
N GLY A 133 -1.33 -16.37 12.33
CA GLY A 133 -0.57 -16.67 13.56
C GLY A 133 0.87 -17.15 13.34
N LEU A 134 1.34 -17.28 12.09
CA LEU A 134 2.71 -17.71 11.81
C LEU A 134 3.71 -16.58 12.14
N ASN A 135 4.72 -16.88 12.97
CA ASN A 135 5.69 -15.91 13.46
C ASN A 135 7.17 -16.29 13.23
N LYS A 136 7.42 -17.38 12.48
CA LYS A 136 8.77 -17.82 12.12
C LYS A 136 8.76 -18.56 10.77
N PRO A 137 9.89 -18.56 10.04
CA PRO A 137 10.01 -19.27 8.79
C PRO A 137 9.69 -20.77 8.91
N LEU A 138 9.05 -21.33 7.90
CA LEU A 138 8.79 -22.78 7.84
C LEU A 138 10.10 -23.56 7.65
N SER A 139 10.21 -24.71 8.30
CA SER A 139 11.36 -25.60 8.24
C SER A 139 10.94 -27.08 8.22
N GLY A 140 11.89 -27.98 8.02
CA GLY A 140 11.66 -29.43 8.08
C GLY A 140 10.60 -29.91 7.10
N GLY A 141 9.73 -30.82 7.55
CA GLY A 141 8.68 -31.45 6.74
C GLY A 141 7.70 -30.46 6.11
N PHE A 142 7.32 -29.38 6.82
CA PHE A 142 6.46 -28.35 6.27
C PHE A 142 7.12 -27.59 5.11
N ALA A 143 8.41 -27.27 5.22
CA ALA A 143 9.14 -26.66 4.12
C ALA A 143 9.24 -27.58 2.89
N SER A 144 9.43 -28.89 3.11
CA SER A 144 9.44 -29.88 2.04
C SER A 144 8.08 -30.01 1.35
N LEU A 145 7.00 -30.02 2.13
CA LEU A 145 5.63 -30.06 1.61
C LEU A 145 5.31 -28.81 0.77
N VAL A 146 5.67 -27.63 1.26
CA VAL A 146 5.49 -26.35 0.52
C VAL A 146 6.21 -26.40 -0.82
N LYS A 147 7.47 -26.87 -0.85
CA LYS A 147 8.24 -27.03 -2.09
C LYS A 147 7.57 -28.01 -3.05
N TYR A 148 7.08 -29.14 -2.54
CA TYR A 148 6.35 -30.14 -3.32
C TYR A 148 5.10 -29.53 -3.97
N ILE A 149 4.26 -28.82 -3.18
CA ILE A 149 3.06 -28.14 -3.69
C ILE A 149 3.43 -27.11 -4.75
N ASN A 150 4.44 -26.27 -4.50
CA ASN A 150 4.88 -25.24 -5.44
C ASN A 150 5.46 -25.78 -6.75
N GLN A 151 5.99 -27.00 -6.75
CA GLN A 151 6.51 -27.70 -7.94
C GLN A 151 5.44 -28.47 -8.71
N SER A 152 4.27 -28.68 -8.12
CA SER A 152 3.16 -29.39 -8.75
C SER A 152 2.48 -28.51 -9.81
N ALA A 153 1.67 -29.14 -10.68
CA ALA A 153 0.83 -28.46 -11.65
C ALA A 153 -0.56 -28.06 -11.08
N ALA A 154 -0.83 -28.35 -9.81
CA ALA A 154 -2.12 -28.09 -9.18
C ALA A 154 -2.39 -26.59 -9.00
N LYS A 155 -3.68 -26.22 -9.00
CA LYS A 155 -4.09 -24.87 -8.59
C LYS A 155 -4.14 -24.78 -7.07
N VAL A 156 -3.57 -23.72 -6.50
CA VAL A 156 -3.50 -23.56 -5.04
C VAL A 156 -4.39 -22.42 -4.58
N VAL A 157 -5.25 -22.71 -3.61
CA VAL A 157 -6.07 -21.73 -2.88
C VAL A 157 -5.60 -21.72 -1.44
N SER A 158 -5.08 -20.59 -0.98
CA SER A 158 -4.69 -20.42 0.42
C SER A 158 -5.81 -19.80 1.23
N ILE A 159 -6.09 -20.41 2.39
CA ILE A 159 -7.03 -19.87 3.38
C ILE A 159 -6.30 -18.86 4.25
N ASP A 160 -6.84 -17.67 4.36
CA ASP A 160 -6.36 -16.50 5.10
C ASP A 160 -5.01 -15.97 4.64
N MET A 161 -3.96 -16.80 4.63
CA MET A 161 -2.60 -16.45 4.20
C MET A 161 -1.99 -17.60 3.39
N PRO A 162 -1.15 -17.33 2.37
CA PRO A 162 -0.28 -18.37 1.84
C PRO A 162 0.63 -18.92 2.94
N SER A 163 0.58 -20.23 3.19
CA SER A 163 1.37 -20.82 4.28
C SER A 163 2.86 -20.57 4.10
N GLY A 164 3.48 -20.09 5.16
CA GLY A 164 4.88 -19.64 5.16
C GLY A 164 5.04 -18.12 5.04
N LEU A 165 4.06 -17.37 4.56
CA LEU A 165 4.06 -15.92 4.58
C LEU A 165 3.59 -15.41 5.95
N MET A 166 4.38 -14.56 6.60
CA MET A 166 4.00 -13.91 7.87
C MET A 166 3.20 -12.64 7.62
N THR A 167 2.34 -12.30 8.57
CA THR A 167 1.36 -11.20 8.46
C THR A 167 2.01 -9.83 8.26
N GLU A 168 3.18 -9.60 8.87
CA GLU A 168 3.88 -8.30 8.86
C GLU A 168 5.31 -8.46 8.31
N ASP A 169 6.25 -8.83 9.18
CA ASP A 169 7.68 -8.86 8.89
C ASP A 169 8.11 -10.17 8.23
N ASN A 170 8.60 -10.07 7.00
CA ASN A 170 9.16 -11.17 6.24
C ASN A 170 10.65 -10.93 5.87
N THR A 171 11.32 -9.98 6.52
CA THR A 171 12.70 -9.57 6.19
C THR A 171 13.66 -10.74 6.23
N TYR A 172 13.55 -11.59 7.23
CA TYR A 172 14.40 -12.77 7.40
C TYR A 172 13.69 -14.09 7.05
N ASN A 173 12.56 -14.02 6.32
CA ASN A 173 11.82 -15.20 5.94
C ASN A 173 12.50 -15.99 4.81
N ILE A 174 12.32 -17.31 4.82
CA ILE A 174 12.82 -18.21 3.76
C ILE A 174 11.77 -18.26 2.64
N ARG A 175 11.91 -17.39 1.64
CA ARG A 175 10.92 -17.22 0.54
C ARG A 175 10.63 -18.53 -0.23
N ALA A 176 11.61 -19.43 -0.33
CA ALA A 176 11.41 -20.74 -0.97
C ALA A 176 10.44 -21.66 -0.20
N ASN A 177 10.15 -21.35 1.07
CA ASN A 177 9.27 -22.11 1.95
C ASN A 177 7.89 -21.43 2.12
N ILE A 178 7.52 -20.54 1.18
CA ILE A 178 6.20 -19.88 1.15
C ILE A 178 5.40 -20.47 0.00
N ILE A 179 4.15 -20.82 0.25
CA ILE A 179 3.19 -21.27 -0.79
C ILE A 179 3.02 -20.17 -1.84
N LYS A 180 3.05 -20.57 -3.12
CA LYS A 180 2.68 -19.74 -4.26
C LYS A 180 1.21 -19.98 -4.60
N ALA A 181 0.33 -19.25 -3.95
CA ALA A 181 -1.10 -19.38 -4.20
C ALA A 181 -1.49 -18.83 -5.58
N HIS A 182 -2.47 -19.46 -6.22
CA HIS A 182 -3.18 -18.89 -7.38
C HIS A 182 -4.26 -17.91 -6.90
N THR A 183 -4.84 -18.21 -5.75
CA THR A 183 -5.83 -17.36 -5.09
C THR A 183 -5.61 -17.42 -3.58
N THR A 184 -5.65 -16.26 -2.93
CA THR A 184 -5.68 -16.14 -1.46
C THR A 184 -7.04 -15.61 -1.05
N LEU A 185 -7.72 -16.37 -0.19
CA LEU A 185 -9.01 -16.01 0.42
C LEU A 185 -8.75 -15.53 1.83
N THR A 186 -8.51 -14.24 2.00
CA THR A 186 -8.19 -13.67 3.31
C THR A 186 -9.44 -13.23 4.06
N LEU A 187 -9.43 -13.43 5.37
CA LEU A 187 -10.58 -13.17 6.23
C LEU A 187 -10.56 -11.72 6.74
N GLN A 188 -11.72 -11.08 6.67
CA GLN A 188 -12.10 -9.76 7.18
C GLN A 188 -11.33 -8.60 6.58
N GLN A 189 -10.00 -8.67 6.47
CA GLN A 189 -9.17 -7.56 6.05
C GLN A 189 -7.87 -7.99 5.38
N LYS A 190 -7.26 -7.09 4.62
CA LYS A 190 -5.91 -7.29 4.09
C LYS A 190 -4.88 -7.34 5.21
N LYS A 191 -3.84 -8.14 5.06
CA LYS A 191 -2.68 -8.18 5.95
C LYS A 191 -1.60 -7.23 5.42
N LEU A 192 -0.76 -6.70 6.32
CA LEU A 192 0.27 -5.72 5.94
C LEU A 192 1.22 -6.27 4.86
N SER A 193 1.65 -7.52 4.99
CA SER A 193 2.55 -8.18 4.04
C SER A 193 1.98 -8.29 2.62
N PHE A 194 0.66 -8.19 2.43
CA PHE A 194 0.02 -8.19 1.12
C PHE A 194 0.23 -6.91 0.32
N LEU A 195 0.66 -5.84 0.96
CA LEU A 195 0.90 -4.55 0.32
C LEU A 195 2.34 -4.40 -0.20
N PHE A 196 3.19 -5.40 0.03
CA PHE A 196 4.59 -5.37 -0.39
C PHE A 196 4.80 -6.07 -1.72
N PRO A 197 5.49 -5.44 -2.69
CA PRO A 197 5.64 -5.97 -4.05
C PRO A 197 6.37 -7.32 -4.09
N GLU A 198 7.34 -7.53 -3.23
CA GLU A 198 8.09 -8.79 -3.16
C GLU A 198 7.26 -10.00 -2.76
N ASN A 199 6.09 -9.79 -2.12
CA ASN A 199 5.19 -10.84 -1.67
C ASN A 199 4.08 -11.15 -2.69
N GLN A 200 3.88 -10.32 -3.72
CA GLN A 200 2.81 -10.51 -4.71
C GLN A 200 2.88 -11.88 -5.40
N GLN A 201 4.08 -12.39 -5.63
CA GLN A 201 4.29 -13.71 -6.24
C GLN A 201 3.74 -14.89 -5.44
N PHE A 202 3.46 -14.69 -4.14
CA PHE A 202 2.92 -15.73 -3.25
C PHE A 202 1.41 -15.64 -3.09
N ILE A 203 0.82 -14.47 -3.31
CA ILE A 203 -0.57 -14.15 -2.96
C ILE A 203 -1.53 -14.53 -4.08
N GLY A 204 -1.11 -14.38 -5.33
CA GLY A 204 -1.97 -14.57 -6.49
C GLY A 204 -3.18 -13.61 -6.46
N LYS A 205 -4.35 -14.07 -6.88
CA LYS A 205 -5.57 -13.28 -6.85
C LYS A 205 -6.10 -13.16 -5.41
N LEU A 206 -6.00 -11.98 -4.82
CA LEU A 206 -6.49 -11.71 -3.46
C LEU A 206 -8.00 -11.44 -3.45
N LYS A 207 -8.74 -12.17 -2.60
CA LYS A 207 -10.13 -11.88 -2.23
C LYS A 207 -10.22 -11.67 -0.72
N VAL A 208 -10.77 -10.53 -0.31
CA VAL A 208 -11.10 -10.27 1.10
C VAL A 208 -12.53 -10.73 1.35
N LEU A 209 -12.71 -11.59 2.32
CA LEU A 209 -14.00 -12.19 2.70
C LEU A 209 -14.47 -11.62 4.04
N ASP A 210 -15.59 -10.94 4.03
CA ASP A 210 -16.22 -10.45 5.25
C ASP A 210 -16.84 -11.61 6.04
N ILE A 211 -16.34 -11.84 7.25
CA ILE A 211 -16.84 -12.83 8.21
C ILE A 211 -17.65 -12.18 9.33
N ARG A 212 -17.96 -10.90 9.19
CA ARG A 212 -18.78 -10.10 10.10
C ARG A 212 -18.21 -10.09 11.53
N LEU A 213 -16.92 -9.70 11.65
CA LEU A 213 -16.35 -9.40 12.96
C LEU A 213 -16.97 -8.10 13.50
N SER A 214 -16.91 -7.90 14.81
CA SER A 214 -17.49 -6.75 15.48
C SER A 214 -17.02 -5.43 14.90
N ALA A 215 -17.96 -4.62 14.40
CA ALA A 215 -17.67 -3.26 13.94
C ALA A 215 -17.19 -2.37 15.09
N GLU A 216 -17.78 -2.51 16.27
CA GLU A 216 -17.38 -1.79 17.48
C GLU A 216 -15.96 -2.17 17.91
N GLY A 217 -15.61 -3.47 17.89
CA GLY A 217 -14.24 -3.95 18.15
C GLY A 217 -13.27 -3.38 17.13
N THR A 218 -13.64 -3.36 15.85
CA THR A 218 -12.84 -2.77 14.78
C THR A 218 -12.59 -1.28 15.02
N GLU A 219 -13.54 -0.53 15.53
CA GLU A 219 -13.36 0.88 15.86
C GLU A 219 -12.48 1.11 17.09
N LYS A 220 -12.67 0.32 18.15
CA LYS A 220 -11.96 0.46 19.44
C LYS A 220 -10.48 0.11 19.33
N ILE A 221 -10.12 -0.90 18.57
CA ILE A 221 -8.72 -1.31 18.41
C ILE A 221 -7.97 -0.25 17.59
N LYS A 222 -6.94 0.35 18.20
CA LYS A 222 -6.10 1.35 17.54
C LYS A 222 -5.15 0.68 16.56
N ALA A 223 -5.34 0.88 15.27
CA ALA A 223 -4.44 0.39 14.24
C ALA A 223 -3.35 1.42 13.92
N GLN A 224 -2.12 0.96 13.76
CA GLN A 224 -1.01 1.76 13.27
C GLN A 224 -1.07 1.95 11.77
N TYR A 225 -1.60 0.96 11.06
CA TYR A 225 -1.68 0.89 9.61
C TYR A 225 -3.13 1.00 9.14
N SER A 226 -3.35 1.77 8.08
CA SER A 226 -4.68 1.92 7.47
C SER A 226 -4.55 2.04 5.96
N ILE A 227 -5.57 1.58 5.25
CA ILE A 227 -5.75 1.79 3.82
C ILE A 227 -6.69 2.97 3.65
N ILE A 228 -6.33 3.92 2.81
CA ILE A 228 -7.16 5.05 2.44
C ILE A 228 -8.28 4.54 1.52
N GLU A 229 -9.51 4.76 1.93
CA GLU A 229 -10.71 4.43 1.15
C GLU A 229 -11.41 5.72 0.69
N GLU A 230 -12.28 5.62 -0.29
CA GLU A 230 -13.01 6.77 -0.83
C GLU A 230 -13.82 7.50 0.26
N ASN A 231 -14.40 6.72 1.19
CA ASN A 231 -15.14 7.27 2.33
C ASN A 231 -14.27 8.09 3.30
N ASP A 232 -12.96 7.84 3.33
CA ASP A 232 -12.02 8.64 4.14
C ASP A 232 -11.66 9.96 3.44
N ILE A 233 -11.79 10.00 2.11
CA ILE A 233 -11.35 11.11 1.26
C ILE A 233 -12.46 12.11 0.96
N ARG A 234 -13.69 11.62 0.72
CA ARG A 234 -14.84 12.50 0.39
C ARG A 234 -15.07 13.60 1.44
N PRO A 235 -15.03 13.32 2.76
CA PRO A 235 -15.23 14.35 3.79
C PRO A 235 -14.10 15.40 3.84
N LEU A 236 -12.92 15.10 3.29
CA LEU A 236 -11.81 16.05 3.26
C LEU A 236 -11.99 17.13 2.18
N LEU A 237 -12.83 16.90 1.16
CA LEU A 237 -13.00 17.83 0.06
C LEU A 237 -13.59 19.15 0.53
N MET A 238 -12.83 20.22 0.39
CA MET A 238 -13.32 21.58 0.65
C MET A 238 -14.22 22.07 -0.47
N THR A 239 -15.40 22.52 -0.14
CA THR A 239 -16.30 23.20 -1.06
C THR A 239 -15.72 24.56 -1.44
N ARG A 240 -15.77 24.91 -2.71
CA ARG A 240 -15.35 26.23 -3.17
C ARG A 240 -16.45 27.24 -2.87
N ASP A 241 -16.09 28.34 -2.20
CA ASP A 241 -17.00 29.46 -1.96
C ASP A 241 -17.42 30.09 -3.31
N PRO A 242 -18.72 30.39 -3.53
CA PRO A 242 -19.16 31.09 -4.74
C PRO A 242 -18.49 32.45 -4.96
N PHE A 243 -18.02 33.13 -3.91
CA PHE A 243 -17.28 34.38 -3.96
C PHE A 243 -15.75 34.22 -3.97
N ALA A 244 -15.25 32.97 -4.12
CA ALA A 244 -13.82 32.72 -4.16
C ALA A 244 -13.16 33.46 -5.33
N HIS A 245 -12.01 34.04 -5.06
CA HIS A 245 -11.17 34.69 -6.07
C HIS A 245 -9.73 34.15 -5.96
N LYS A 246 -8.87 34.50 -6.94
CA LYS A 246 -7.50 33.97 -6.99
C LYS A 246 -6.67 34.18 -5.71
N GLY A 247 -6.96 35.22 -4.93
CA GLY A 247 -6.28 35.49 -3.66
C GLY A 247 -6.75 34.56 -2.51
N THR A 248 -8.04 34.18 -2.49
CA THR A 248 -8.58 33.29 -1.46
C THR A 248 -8.34 31.80 -1.76
N MET A 249 -7.90 31.49 -2.98
CA MET A 249 -7.59 30.13 -3.39
C MET A 249 -6.12 29.77 -3.21
N GLY A 250 -5.35 30.62 -2.57
CA GLY A 250 -3.97 30.42 -2.18
C GLY A 250 -2.94 30.67 -3.27
N SER A 251 -1.71 30.90 -2.82
CA SER A 251 -0.54 31.19 -3.65
C SER A 251 0.53 30.12 -3.42
N ALA A 252 0.92 29.41 -4.46
CA ALA A 252 1.95 28.37 -4.41
C ALA A 252 3.24 28.81 -5.08
N LEU A 253 4.38 28.47 -4.48
CA LEU A 253 5.71 28.58 -5.07
C LEU A 253 6.18 27.21 -5.55
N VAL A 254 6.64 27.10 -6.79
CA VAL A 254 7.26 25.91 -7.37
C VAL A 254 8.70 26.22 -7.74
N VAL A 255 9.65 25.74 -6.94
CA VAL A 255 11.09 25.87 -7.18
C VAL A 255 11.56 24.63 -7.94
N ALA A 256 11.64 24.73 -9.26
CA ALA A 256 11.81 23.55 -10.11
C ALA A 256 12.47 23.88 -11.47
N GLY A 257 13.02 22.84 -12.08
CA GLY A 257 13.63 22.89 -13.41
C GLY A 257 15.05 23.43 -13.40
N SER A 258 15.90 22.78 -14.21
CA SER A 258 17.20 23.27 -14.64
C SER A 258 17.24 23.18 -16.15
N PHE A 259 18.35 23.65 -16.79
CA PHE A 259 18.50 23.52 -18.23
C PHE A 259 18.40 22.07 -18.68
N GLY A 260 17.47 21.78 -19.58
CA GLY A 260 17.13 20.43 -20.03
C GLY A 260 16.07 19.70 -19.19
N MET A 261 15.65 20.25 -18.04
CA MET A 261 14.62 19.67 -17.15
C MET A 261 13.45 20.63 -16.86
N ALA A 262 13.18 21.58 -17.73
CA ALA A 262 12.05 22.52 -17.61
C ALA A 262 10.69 21.81 -17.55
N GLY A 263 10.57 20.61 -18.14
CA GLY A 263 9.35 19.80 -18.12
C GLY A 263 8.87 19.44 -16.71
N ALA A 264 9.78 19.23 -15.76
CA ALA A 264 9.44 18.96 -14.37
C ALA A 264 8.73 20.18 -13.72
N ALA A 265 9.25 21.39 -13.95
CA ALA A 265 8.62 22.63 -13.49
C ALA A 265 7.23 22.83 -14.12
N VAL A 266 7.09 22.55 -15.42
CA VAL A 266 5.82 22.64 -16.14
C VAL A 266 4.79 21.67 -15.57
N MET A 267 5.16 20.40 -15.35
CA MET A 267 4.24 19.39 -14.82
C MET A 267 3.81 19.72 -13.38
N ALA A 268 4.74 20.10 -12.51
CA ALA A 268 4.43 20.48 -11.14
C ALA A 268 3.50 21.72 -11.08
N ALA A 269 3.79 22.77 -11.88
CA ALA A 269 2.96 23.97 -11.92
C ALA A 269 1.54 23.70 -12.45
N LYS A 270 1.41 22.94 -13.55
CA LYS A 270 0.09 22.56 -14.09
C LYS A 270 -0.70 21.72 -13.09
N ALA A 271 -0.07 20.76 -12.44
CA ALA A 271 -0.71 19.92 -11.43
C ALA A 271 -1.17 20.74 -10.22
N CYS A 272 -0.37 21.72 -9.79
CA CYS A 272 -0.72 22.65 -8.72
C CYS A 272 -1.98 23.46 -9.05
N TYR A 273 -2.08 24.03 -10.27
CA TYR A 273 -3.30 24.69 -10.73
C TYR A 273 -4.51 23.75 -10.80
N ARG A 274 -4.32 22.51 -11.30
CA ARG A 274 -5.40 21.52 -11.39
C ARG A 274 -5.86 21.04 -10.01
N ALA A 275 -4.99 21.10 -8.99
CA ALA A 275 -5.37 20.86 -7.60
C ALA A 275 -6.09 22.06 -6.95
N GLY A 276 -6.17 23.19 -7.64
CA GLY A 276 -7.04 24.32 -7.31
C GLY A 276 -6.36 25.54 -6.71
N ALA A 277 -5.03 25.62 -6.72
CA ALA A 277 -4.30 26.83 -6.32
C ALA A 277 -4.74 28.04 -7.15
N GLY A 278 -4.90 29.19 -6.50
CA GLY A 278 -5.35 30.43 -7.15
C GLY A 278 -4.25 31.15 -7.93
N LYS A 279 -3.02 31.04 -7.44
CA LYS A 279 -1.80 31.57 -8.08
C LYS A 279 -0.68 30.55 -7.95
N VAL A 280 0.12 30.40 -8.99
CA VAL A 280 1.34 29.59 -8.97
C VAL A 280 2.49 30.44 -9.52
N THR A 281 3.53 30.60 -8.71
CA THR A 281 4.79 31.20 -9.12
C THR A 281 5.82 30.10 -9.32
N VAL A 282 6.47 30.08 -10.47
CA VAL A 282 7.55 29.16 -10.79
C VAL A 282 8.89 29.88 -10.68
N HIS A 283 9.72 29.50 -9.72
CA HIS A 283 11.11 29.91 -9.61
C HIS A 283 12.01 28.96 -10.38
N THR A 284 12.69 29.45 -11.41
CA THR A 284 13.43 28.61 -12.38
C THR A 284 14.57 29.41 -13.05
N PRO A 285 15.60 28.76 -13.64
CA PRO A 285 16.64 29.42 -14.36
C PRO A 285 16.12 30.22 -15.58
N ARG A 286 16.84 31.26 -15.99
CA ARG A 286 16.43 32.17 -17.07
C ARG A 286 16.09 31.49 -18.38
N LYS A 287 16.84 30.45 -18.77
CA LYS A 287 16.59 29.68 -20.02
C LYS A 287 15.26 28.94 -20.05
N ASN A 288 14.60 28.76 -18.91
CA ASN A 288 13.31 28.09 -18.83
C ASN A 288 12.12 29.04 -19.00
N ASN A 289 12.34 30.38 -19.05
CA ASN A 289 11.28 31.40 -19.11
C ASN A 289 10.26 31.11 -20.22
N GLU A 290 10.70 31.02 -21.45
CA GLU A 290 9.82 30.83 -22.61
C GLU A 290 9.08 29.50 -22.52
N ILE A 291 9.78 28.43 -22.08
CA ILE A 291 9.19 27.08 -21.95
C ILE A 291 8.05 27.12 -20.96
N VAL A 292 8.24 27.75 -19.79
CA VAL A 292 7.21 27.82 -18.75
C VAL A 292 6.05 28.70 -19.20
N GLN A 293 6.33 29.90 -19.75
CA GLN A 293 5.30 30.85 -20.20
C GLN A 293 4.43 30.28 -21.34
N ILE A 294 5.04 29.54 -22.28
CA ILE A 294 4.30 28.88 -23.36
C ILE A 294 3.46 27.70 -22.83
N SER A 295 4.05 26.90 -21.93
CA SER A 295 3.41 25.70 -21.47
C SER A 295 2.37 25.90 -20.37
N VAL A 296 2.55 26.94 -19.52
CA VAL A 296 1.67 27.27 -18.38
C VAL A 296 1.46 28.80 -18.38
N PRO A 297 0.68 29.35 -19.32
CA PRO A 297 0.51 30.79 -19.45
C PRO A 297 -0.12 31.45 -18.21
N GLU A 298 -0.80 30.68 -17.35
CA GLU A 298 -1.35 31.16 -16.09
C GLU A 298 -0.28 31.39 -15.01
N ALA A 299 0.91 30.76 -15.14
CA ALA A 299 1.96 30.84 -14.12
C ALA A 299 2.72 32.19 -14.16
N ILE A 300 3.03 32.67 -12.96
CA ILE A 300 3.98 33.80 -12.79
C ILE A 300 5.38 33.17 -12.79
N VAL A 301 6.29 33.69 -13.60
CA VAL A 301 7.68 33.21 -13.61
C VAL A 301 8.56 34.18 -12.81
N ASN A 302 9.21 33.65 -11.79
CA ASN A 302 10.29 34.29 -11.05
C ASN A 302 11.62 33.71 -11.53
N LEU A 303 12.42 34.52 -12.21
CA LEU A 303 13.67 34.04 -12.82
C LEU A 303 14.84 34.14 -11.86
N ASP A 304 15.59 33.04 -11.73
CA ASP A 304 16.88 33.05 -11.04
C ASP A 304 17.88 33.99 -11.75
N HIS A 305 18.92 34.41 -11.07
CA HIS A 305 20.02 35.17 -11.68
C HIS A 305 20.84 34.31 -12.65
N GLU A 306 20.84 33.00 -12.45
CA GLU A 306 21.58 32.04 -13.26
C GLU A 306 20.79 31.60 -14.50
N GLU A 307 21.54 31.32 -15.58
CA GLU A 307 20.98 30.95 -16.87
C GLU A 307 20.44 29.50 -16.90
N THR A 308 21.12 28.57 -16.20
CA THR A 308 20.93 27.13 -16.41
C THR A 308 20.59 26.32 -15.15
N TYR A 309 20.77 26.88 -13.99
CA TYR A 309 20.51 26.21 -12.68
C TYR A 309 19.92 27.24 -11.69
N ILE A 310 19.44 26.75 -10.56
CA ILE A 310 18.92 27.57 -9.46
C ILE A 310 20.09 27.89 -8.53
N GLY A 311 20.44 29.17 -8.41
CA GLY A 311 21.55 29.64 -7.58
C GLY A 311 21.15 30.47 -6.39
N THR A 312 19.87 30.88 -6.27
CA THR A 312 19.40 31.77 -5.22
C THR A 312 18.16 31.28 -4.53
N ALA A 313 18.04 31.57 -3.23
CA ALA A 313 16.79 31.39 -2.47
C ALA A 313 15.99 32.70 -2.54
N ILE A 314 14.66 32.55 -2.62
CA ILE A 314 13.72 33.70 -2.64
C ILE A 314 12.88 33.76 -1.38
N ASP A 315 12.28 34.89 -1.10
CA ASP A 315 11.37 35.05 0.03
C ASP A 315 10.08 34.24 -0.17
N THR A 316 9.54 33.70 0.91
CA THR A 316 8.33 32.85 0.91
C THR A 316 7.16 33.47 1.69
N GLU A 317 7.25 34.70 2.20
CA GLU A 317 6.21 35.33 3.02
C GLU A 317 4.87 35.49 2.28
N ASP A 318 4.89 35.64 0.96
CA ASP A 318 3.70 35.80 0.11
C ASP A 318 3.11 34.48 -0.40
N PHE A 319 3.63 33.34 0.05
CA PHE A 319 3.19 32.02 -0.41
C PHE A 319 2.58 31.18 0.72
N ASP A 320 1.49 30.49 0.40
CA ASP A 320 0.79 29.59 1.31
C ASP A 320 1.37 28.16 1.29
N ALA A 321 2.13 27.80 0.23
CA ALA A 321 2.82 26.51 0.11
C ALA A 321 3.97 26.57 -0.88
N MET A 322 4.97 25.71 -0.70
CA MET A 322 6.13 25.61 -1.59
C MET A 322 6.42 24.15 -1.98
N ALA A 323 6.65 23.93 -3.28
CA ALA A 323 7.32 22.73 -3.80
C ALA A 323 8.76 23.03 -4.13
N ILE A 324 9.69 22.10 -3.84
CA ILE A 324 11.09 22.22 -4.23
C ILE A 324 11.68 20.88 -4.63
N GLY A 325 12.45 20.86 -5.73
CA GLY A 325 13.24 19.69 -6.10
C GLY A 325 13.03 19.13 -7.49
N PRO A 326 11.83 19.15 -8.08
CA PRO A 326 11.62 18.61 -9.42
C PRO A 326 12.59 19.21 -10.44
N GLY A 327 13.56 18.40 -10.90
CA GLY A 327 14.49 18.77 -11.95
C GLY A 327 15.43 19.95 -11.67
N ILE A 328 15.76 20.26 -10.40
CA ILE A 328 16.66 21.40 -10.08
C ILE A 328 18.14 21.09 -10.32
N GLY A 329 18.49 19.78 -10.47
CA GLY A 329 19.87 19.33 -10.52
C GLY A 329 20.53 19.27 -9.14
N GLN A 330 21.81 18.88 -9.10
CA GLN A 330 22.53 18.61 -7.85
C GLN A 330 23.89 19.33 -7.79
N VAL A 331 24.07 20.44 -8.54
CA VAL A 331 25.30 21.22 -8.43
C VAL A 331 25.37 21.91 -7.06
N GLU A 332 26.56 22.11 -6.53
CA GLU A 332 26.77 22.60 -5.15
C GLU A 332 26.09 23.94 -4.88
N THR A 333 26.10 24.86 -5.85
CA THR A 333 25.40 26.15 -5.73
C THR A 333 23.90 25.97 -5.54
N THR A 334 23.30 25.07 -6.33
CA THR A 334 21.86 24.71 -6.20
C THR A 334 21.61 24.02 -4.84
N ALA A 335 22.51 23.18 -4.38
CA ALA A 335 22.36 22.52 -3.07
C ALA A 335 22.32 23.55 -1.92
N ILE A 336 23.21 24.56 -1.94
CA ILE A 336 23.24 25.65 -0.97
C ILE A 336 21.97 26.52 -1.08
N ALA A 337 21.55 26.86 -2.28
CA ALA A 337 20.32 27.62 -2.51
C ALA A 337 19.09 26.85 -1.99
N MET A 338 18.99 25.58 -2.31
CA MET A 338 17.89 24.69 -1.90
C MET A 338 17.77 24.61 -0.37
N ILE A 339 18.86 24.31 0.36
CA ILE A 339 18.76 24.20 1.81
C ILE A 339 18.49 25.55 2.47
N SER A 340 19.02 26.64 1.91
CA SER A 340 18.70 28.00 2.34
C SER A 340 17.22 28.31 2.15
N GLN A 341 16.64 27.93 0.99
CA GLN A 341 15.22 28.08 0.68
C GLN A 341 14.34 27.32 1.67
N VAL A 342 14.64 26.04 1.91
CA VAL A 342 13.86 25.19 2.82
C VAL A 342 13.91 25.69 4.27
N ARG A 343 15.08 26.13 4.75
CA ARG A 343 15.25 26.65 6.11
C ARG A 343 14.54 27.97 6.36
N ARG A 344 14.40 28.79 5.34
CA ARG A 344 13.74 30.11 5.44
C ARG A 344 12.25 30.05 5.13
N ALA A 345 11.75 28.90 4.70
CA ALA A 345 10.35 28.75 4.32
C ALA A 345 9.42 29.10 5.51
N THR A 346 8.50 30.03 5.25
CA THR A 346 7.45 30.46 6.20
C THR A 346 6.14 29.71 5.98
N CYS A 347 6.07 28.88 4.93
CA CYS A 347 4.91 28.08 4.53
C CYS A 347 5.26 26.58 4.49
N PRO A 348 4.27 25.69 4.45
CA PRO A 348 4.48 24.25 4.26
C PRO A 348 5.30 23.94 3.00
N VAL A 349 6.24 22.99 3.13
CA VAL A 349 7.19 22.60 2.08
C VAL A 349 6.96 21.17 1.63
N VAL A 350 6.94 20.95 0.31
CA VAL A 350 6.99 19.64 -0.34
C VAL A 350 8.34 19.50 -1.03
N ALA A 351 9.18 18.56 -0.59
CA ALA A 351 10.48 18.29 -1.18
C ALA A 351 10.48 16.93 -1.89
N ASP A 352 10.89 16.93 -3.15
CA ASP A 352 10.91 15.74 -4.01
C ASP A 352 12.19 15.66 -4.85
N ALA A 353 12.42 14.55 -5.48
CA ALA A 353 13.42 14.36 -6.53
C ALA A 353 14.84 14.84 -6.14
N ASP A 354 15.38 15.85 -6.87
CA ASP A 354 16.74 16.32 -6.60
C ASP A 354 16.93 16.95 -5.23
N ALA A 355 15.89 17.54 -4.63
CA ALA A 355 15.97 18.03 -3.26
C ALA A 355 16.24 16.87 -2.27
N LEU A 356 15.62 15.69 -2.45
CA LEU A 356 15.87 14.51 -1.65
C LEU A 356 17.28 13.95 -1.90
N ASN A 357 17.75 13.97 -3.14
CA ASN A 357 19.11 13.57 -3.48
C ASN A 357 20.16 14.48 -2.81
N ILE A 358 19.94 15.79 -2.84
CA ILE A 358 20.80 16.79 -2.18
C ILE A 358 20.83 16.56 -0.67
N ILE A 359 19.67 16.38 -0.02
CA ILE A 359 19.57 16.07 1.41
C ILE A 359 20.30 14.78 1.72
N SER A 360 20.22 13.76 0.86
CA SER A 360 20.93 12.48 1.05
C SER A 360 22.44 12.63 0.99
N ASN A 361 22.95 13.50 0.10
CA ASN A 361 24.38 13.79 -0.02
C ASN A 361 24.91 14.65 1.14
N HIS A 362 24.06 15.46 1.76
CA HIS A 362 24.36 16.35 2.87
C HIS A 362 23.56 15.99 4.12
N ARG A 363 23.72 14.77 4.62
CA ARG A 363 22.88 14.18 5.68
C ARG A 363 22.74 15.03 6.94
N ALA A 364 23.74 15.82 7.28
CA ALA A 364 23.68 16.76 8.41
C ALA A 364 22.55 17.82 8.23
N TRP A 365 22.11 18.06 7.02
CA TRP A 365 21.02 19.01 6.73
C TRP A 365 19.65 18.46 7.08
N MET A 366 19.48 17.15 7.23
CA MET A 366 18.20 16.55 7.68
C MET A 366 17.71 17.15 9.00
N GLN A 367 18.63 17.46 9.92
CA GLN A 367 18.29 18.06 11.21
C GLN A 367 17.86 19.55 11.07
N GLN A 368 17.99 20.12 9.90
CA GLN A 368 17.67 21.53 9.62
C GLN A 368 16.36 21.66 8.82
N LEU A 369 15.71 20.55 8.50
CA LEU A 369 14.43 20.57 7.81
C LEU A 369 13.33 21.11 8.75
N PRO A 370 12.40 21.92 8.24
CA PRO A 370 11.30 22.41 9.05
C PRO A 370 10.35 21.27 9.45
N LYS A 371 9.82 21.37 10.67
CA LYS A 371 8.77 20.45 11.13
C LYS A 371 7.55 20.50 10.20
N GLY A 372 6.96 19.36 9.96
CA GLY A 372 5.83 19.26 9.04
C GLY A 372 6.20 19.27 7.55
N ILE A 373 7.50 19.23 7.20
CA ILE A 373 7.91 19.06 5.81
C ILE A 373 7.35 17.76 5.23
N ILE A 374 6.98 17.78 3.95
CA ILE A 374 6.52 16.62 3.20
C ILE A 374 7.65 16.16 2.29
N LEU A 375 8.08 14.91 2.44
CA LEU A 375 9.11 14.26 1.64
C LEU A 375 8.47 13.15 0.82
N THR A 376 8.76 13.08 -0.49
CA THR A 376 8.08 12.14 -1.39
C THR A 376 9.06 11.18 -2.09
N PRO A 377 9.89 10.42 -1.34
CA PRO A 377 10.90 9.55 -1.93
C PRO A 377 10.29 8.34 -2.63
N HIS A 378 10.86 7.95 -3.78
CA HIS A 378 10.74 6.60 -4.28
C HIS A 378 11.72 5.66 -3.50
N PRO A 379 11.60 4.31 -3.57
CA PRO A 379 12.40 3.40 -2.75
C PRO A 379 13.92 3.67 -2.75
N LYS A 380 14.49 3.95 -3.92
CA LYS A 380 15.94 4.23 -4.03
C LYS A 380 16.35 5.59 -3.45
N GLU A 381 15.47 6.60 -3.53
CA GLU A 381 15.69 7.91 -2.89
C GLU A 381 15.66 7.75 -1.38
N PHE A 382 14.67 7.01 -0.88
CA PHE A 382 14.60 6.72 0.56
C PHE A 382 15.83 5.96 1.05
N ASP A 383 16.28 4.93 0.35
CA ASP A 383 17.48 4.17 0.72
C ASP A 383 18.73 5.07 0.80
N ARG A 384 18.87 6.06 -0.12
CA ARG A 384 19.93 7.07 -0.04
C ARG A 384 19.78 7.97 1.20
N MET A 385 18.57 8.47 1.48
CA MET A 385 18.27 9.28 2.65
C MET A 385 18.56 8.51 3.95
N ASN A 386 18.19 7.24 4.01
CA ASN A 386 18.48 6.34 5.13
C ASN A 386 19.98 6.02 5.27
N GLY A 387 20.77 6.17 4.20
CA GLY A 387 22.22 5.94 4.15
C GLY A 387 22.63 4.50 3.95
N SER A 388 21.68 3.59 3.76
CA SER A 388 21.91 2.20 3.40
C SER A 388 20.68 1.62 2.72
N PRO A 389 20.84 0.69 1.77
CA PRO A 389 19.72 -0.06 1.21
C PRO A 389 18.94 -0.79 2.31
N CYS A 390 17.63 -0.82 2.18
CA CYS A 390 16.77 -1.66 3.01
C CYS A 390 16.69 -3.07 2.40
N ALA A 391 16.60 -4.08 3.25
CA ALA A 391 16.54 -5.48 2.81
C ALA A 391 15.24 -5.79 2.05
N ASP A 392 14.13 -5.18 2.48
CA ASP A 392 12.81 -5.32 1.86
C ASP A 392 11.91 -4.10 2.11
N SER A 393 10.64 -4.21 1.70
CA SER A 393 9.67 -3.13 1.86
C SER A 393 9.20 -2.95 3.31
N TYR A 394 9.18 -4.00 4.12
CA TYR A 394 8.83 -3.88 5.54
C TYR A 394 9.89 -3.09 6.31
N GLU A 395 11.17 -3.43 6.12
CA GLU A 395 12.28 -2.68 6.75
C GLU A 395 12.27 -1.21 6.29
N ARG A 396 12.04 -0.96 4.99
CA ARG A 396 11.96 0.41 4.46
C ARG A 396 10.81 1.18 5.09
N LEU A 397 9.63 0.59 5.21
CA LEU A 397 8.48 1.20 5.85
C LEU A 397 8.75 1.52 7.33
N SER A 398 9.34 0.57 8.06
CA SER A 398 9.69 0.74 9.47
C SER A 398 10.67 1.91 9.67
N LYS A 399 11.72 1.98 8.84
CA LYS A 399 12.70 3.08 8.88
C LYS A 399 12.09 4.41 8.47
N ALA A 400 11.20 4.42 7.46
CA ALA A 400 10.52 5.65 7.02
C ALA A 400 9.60 6.19 8.12
N ARG A 401 8.88 5.31 8.82
CA ARG A 401 8.06 5.69 9.95
C ARG A 401 8.90 6.30 11.08
N THR A 402 9.99 5.62 11.48
CA THR A 402 10.90 6.14 12.50
C THR A 402 11.50 7.49 12.08
N MET A 403 11.85 7.66 10.82
CA MET A 403 12.37 8.93 10.29
C MET A 403 11.28 10.02 10.33
N ALA A 404 10.03 9.71 9.96
CA ALA A 404 8.92 10.64 10.02
C ALA A 404 8.64 11.13 11.46
N GLU A 405 8.65 10.20 12.43
CA GLU A 405 8.52 10.53 13.85
C GLU A 405 9.68 11.43 14.34
N HIS A 406 10.92 11.05 14.02
CA HIS A 406 12.12 11.77 14.48
C HIS A 406 12.25 13.17 13.90
N LEU A 407 11.95 13.34 12.61
CA LEU A 407 12.02 14.63 11.91
C LEU A 407 10.74 15.46 12.08
N GLU A 408 9.71 14.92 12.70
CA GLU A 408 8.34 15.47 12.72
C GLU A 408 7.87 15.81 11.29
N ALA A 409 8.13 14.91 10.33
CA ALA A 409 7.90 15.07 8.90
C ALA A 409 6.84 14.09 8.38
N TYR A 410 6.25 14.42 7.24
CA TYR A 410 5.39 13.51 6.47
C TYR A 410 6.25 12.85 5.39
N ILE A 411 6.29 11.53 5.33
CA ILE A 411 7.07 10.80 4.32
C ILE A 411 6.15 9.94 3.47
N ILE A 412 6.10 10.21 2.17
CA ILE A 412 5.36 9.40 1.20
C ILE A 412 6.36 8.48 0.49
N LEU A 413 6.39 7.21 0.87
CA LEU A 413 7.10 6.16 0.12
C LEU A 413 6.29 5.84 -1.14
N LYS A 414 6.81 6.24 -2.31
CA LYS A 414 6.15 6.00 -3.61
C LYS A 414 6.23 4.52 -4.02
N GLY A 415 5.13 3.97 -4.52
CA GLY A 415 5.02 2.58 -4.99
C GLY A 415 3.60 2.25 -5.43
N LEU A 416 3.34 0.99 -5.78
CA LEU A 416 1.98 0.53 -6.13
C LEU A 416 0.98 0.84 -5.00
N PHE A 417 1.37 0.52 -3.76
CA PHE A 417 0.66 0.94 -2.55
C PHE A 417 1.52 2.00 -1.85
N SER A 418 1.47 3.24 -2.37
CA SER A 418 2.21 4.33 -1.74
C SER A 418 1.83 4.48 -0.27
N ALA A 419 2.84 4.60 0.60
CA ALA A 419 2.65 4.66 2.05
C ALA A 419 3.00 6.04 2.60
N LEU A 420 2.04 6.70 3.25
CA LEU A 420 2.24 7.93 4.00
C LEU A 420 2.58 7.61 5.44
N CYS A 421 3.82 7.85 5.86
CA CYS A 421 4.25 7.83 7.24
C CYS A 421 4.06 9.22 7.84
N MET A 422 3.26 9.31 8.90
CA MET A 422 2.96 10.57 9.58
C MET A 422 3.86 10.81 10.80
N PRO A 423 4.03 12.05 11.26
CA PRO A 423 4.83 12.40 12.44
C PRO A 423 4.42 11.68 13.73
N ASN A 424 3.17 11.25 13.84
CA ASN A 424 2.62 10.52 15.00
C ASN A 424 2.79 8.99 14.90
N GLY A 425 3.53 8.50 13.92
CA GLY A 425 3.77 7.07 13.69
C GLY A 425 2.66 6.31 12.97
N SER A 426 1.54 6.96 12.64
CA SER A 426 0.49 6.35 11.83
C SER A 426 0.93 6.21 10.38
N VAL A 427 0.50 5.13 9.72
CA VAL A 427 0.81 4.87 8.31
C VAL A 427 -0.47 4.65 7.52
N PHE A 428 -0.59 5.35 6.39
CA PHE A 428 -1.73 5.26 5.49
C PHE A 428 -1.28 4.78 4.11
N PHE A 429 -1.87 3.69 3.61
CA PHE A 429 -1.59 3.16 2.28
C PHE A 429 -2.65 3.63 1.28
N ASN A 430 -2.20 4.09 0.12
CA ASN A 430 -3.06 4.39 -1.00
C ASN A 430 -3.19 3.17 -1.92
N GLN A 431 -4.42 2.89 -2.40
CA GLN A 431 -4.70 1.78 -3.32
C GLN A 431 -5.09 2.23 -4.74
N THR A 432 -5.26 3.54 -4.95
CA THR A 432 -5.53 4.07 -6.29
C THR A 432 -4.24 4.14 -7.09
N GLY A 433 -4.34 4.01 -8.39
CA GLY A 433 -3.22 4.01 -9.32
C GLY A 433 -2.96 2.63 -9.92
N ASN A 434 -2.23 2.62 -11.02
CA ASN A 434 -1.95 1.43 -11.82
C ASN A 434 -0.54 1.48 -12.41
N ALA A 435 -0.13 0.40 -13.10
CA ALA A 435 1.21 0.25 -13.63
C ALA A 435 1.54 1.24 -14.75
N GLY A 436 0.55 1.76 -15.47
CA GLY A 436 0.74 2.80 -16.51
C GLY A 436 1.29 4.12 -15.97
N MET A 437 1.19 4.35 -14.65
CA MET A 437 1.76 5.52 -13.99
C MET A 437 3.29 5.44 -13.80
N ALA A 438 3.92 4.31 -14.13
CA ALA A 438 5.37 4.11 -14.05
C ALA A 438 6.11 4.83 -15.19
N THR A 439 5.92 6.15 -15.31
CA THR A 439 6.49 7.03 -16.33
C THR A 439 7.17 8.24 -15.68
N ALA A 440 8.18 8.78 -16.37
CA ALA A 440 8.88 9.98 -15.89
C ALA A 440 7.92 11.17 -15.76
N GLY A 441 8.06 11.94 -14.68
CA GLY A 441 7.21 13.09 -14.40
C GLY A 441 5.99 12.80 -13.51
N SER A 442 5.62 11.53 -13.29
CA SER A 442 4.51 11.15 -12.40
C SER A 442 4.71 11.68 -10.98
N GLY A 443 5.95 11.63 -10.46
CA GLY A 443 6.32 12.24 -9.17
C GLY A 443 6.16 13.76 -9.14
N ASP A 444 6.57 14.45 -10.22
CA ASP A 444 6.44 15.92 -10.32
C ASP A 444 4.96 16.34 -10.29
N VAL A 445 4.08 15.54 -10.90
CA VAL A 445 2.62 15.74 -10.84
C VAL A 445 2.11 15.58 -9.41
N LEU A 446 2.52 14.52 -8.69
CA LEU A 446 2.12 14.31 -7.29
C LEU A 446 2.57 15.49 -6.42
N THR A 447 3.81 15.93 -6.57
CA THR A 447 4.37 17.10 -5.87
C THR A 447 3.54 18.35 -6.13
N GLY A 448 3.18 18.62 -7.38
CA GLY A 448 2.30 19.73 -7.74
C GLY A 448 0.90 19.63 -7.14
N ILE A 449 0.28 18.43 -7.14
CA ILE A 449 -1.04 18.21 -6.54
C ILE A 449 -1.02 18.54 -5.03
N ILE A 450 -0.06 17.97 -4.29
CA ILE A 450 0.04 18.17 -2.84
C ILE A 450 0.27 19.66 -2.54
N THR A 451 1.16 20.32 -3.28
CA THR A 451 1.44 21.74 -3.11
C THR A 451 0.22 22.62 -3.38
N GLY A 452 -0.56 22.29 -4.42
CA GLY A 452 -1.79 23.00 -4.72
C GLY A 452 -2.88 22.83 -3.64
N LEU A 453 -2.97 21.65 -3.04
CA LEU A 453 -3.86 21.40 -1.92
C LEU A 453 -3.42 22.16 -0.67
N LEU A 454 -2.13 22.16 -0.35
CA LEU A 454 -1.59 22.96 0.76
C LEU A 454 -1.86 24.45 0.58
N ALA A 455 -1.62 24.99 -0.62
CA ALA A 455 -1.91 26.40 -0.92
C ALA A 455 -3.39 26.76 -0.71
N ARG A 456 -4.30 25.82 -0.92
CA ARG A 456 -5.72 25.96 -0.63
C ARG A 456 -6.08 25.91 0.86
N GLY A 457 -5.13 25.64 1.75
CA GLY A 457 -5.33 25.60 3.19
C GLY A 457 -5.63 24.19 3.77
N TYR A 458 -5.43 23.13 3.00
CA TYR A 458 -5.46 21.77 3.56
C TYR A 458 -4.31 21.56 4.54
N SER A 459 -4.57 20.80 5.64
CA SER A 459 -3.48 20.36 6.52
C SER A 459 -2.49 19.47 5.75
N GLN A 460 -1.23 19.38 6.21
CA GLN A 460 -0.22 18.54 5.56
C GLN A 460 -0.68 17.09 5.44
N GLY A 461 -1.28 16.53 6.52
CA GLY A 461 -1.79 15.17 6.53
C GLY A 461 -2.90 14.94 5.52
N ASP A 462 -3.86 15.86 5.44
CA ASP A 462 -5.00 15.75 4.52
C ASP A 462 -4.56 16.01 3.07
N ALA A 463 -3.66 16.98 2.83
CA ALA A 463 -3.07 17.23 1.53
C ALA A 463 -2.32 16.00 1.00
N CYS A 464 -1.57 15.29 1.86
CA CYS A 464 -0.91 14.05 1.49
C CYS A 464 -1.90 12.94 1.14
N LYS A 465 -2.90 12.66 2.01
CA LYS A 465 -3.91 11.62 1.76
C LYS A 465 -4.70 11.88 0.49
N LEU A 466 -5.26 13.09 0.40
CA LEU A 466 -6.06 13.51 -0.75
C LEU A 466 -5.23 13.57 -2.04
N GLY A 467 -4.00 14.09 -1.95
CA GLY A 467 -3.08 14.19 -3.09
C GLY A 467 -2.70 12.82 -3.65
N MET A 468 -2.33 11.87 -2.79
CA MET A 468 -2.03 10.49 -3.20
C MET A 468 -3.25 9.82 -3.84
N TYR A 469 -4.43 9.97 -3.24
CA TYR A 469 -5.65 9.35 -3.73
C TYR A 469 -6.07 9.92 -5.08
N LEU A 470 -6.11 11.24 -5.23
CA LEU A 470 -6.45 11.93 -6.49
C LEU A 470 -5.47 11.63 -7.61
N HIS A 471 -4.17 11.60 -7.30
CA HIS A 471 -3.11 11.26 -8.26
C HIS A 471 -3.32 9.86 -8.83
N GLY A 472 -3.54 8.85 -7.96
CA GLY A 472 -3.82 7.49 -8.37
C GLY A 472 -5.15 7.35 -9.11
N LEU A 473 -6.23 7.97 -8.60
CA LEU A 473 -7.55 7.94 -9.24
C LEU A 473 -7.54 8.58 -10.64
N ALA A 474 -6.81 9.68 -10.83
CA ALA A 474 -6.60 10.27 -12.16
C ALA A 474 -5.89 9.28 -13.10
N GLY A 475 -4.90 8.53 -12.59
CA GLY A 475 -4.24 7.45 -13.31
C GLY A 475 -5.20 6.32 -13.69
N ASP A 476 -6.05 5.89 -12.76
CA ASP A 476 -7.03 4.82 -13.02
C ASP A 476 -8.08 5.22 -14.05
N ILE A 477 -8.51 6.48 -14.03
CA ILE A 477 -9.43 7.02 -15.04
C ILE A 477 -8.72 7.09 -16.41
N ALA A 478 -7.47 7.58 -16.44
CA ALA A 478 -6.69 7.65 -17.66
C ALA A 478 -6.44 6.26 -18.28
N ALA A 479 -6.07 5.26 -17.46
CA ALA A 479 -5.83 3.90 -17.92
C ALA A 479 -7.07 3.25 -18.58
N LYS A 480 -8.27 3.55 -18.09
CA LYS A 480 -9.52 3.07 -18.72
C LYS A 480 -9.77 3.62 -20.10
N GLU A 481 -9.32 4.84 -20.40
CA GLU A 481 -9.53 5.49 -21.68
C GLU A 481 -8.37 5.29 -22.65
N LEU A 482 -7.13 5.26 -22.15
CA LEU A 482 -5.91 5.24 -22.98
C LEU A 482 -5.21 3.89 -22.99
N GLY A 483 -5.52 3.01 -22.03
CA GLY A 483 -4.72 1.83 -21.72
C GLY A 483 -3.44 2.20 -20.91
N GLU A 484 -2.93 1.26 -20.12
CA GLU A 484 -1.76 1.48 -19.27
C GLU A 484 -0.48 1.75 -20.07
N GLU A 485 -0.31 1.08 -21.21
CA GLU A 485 0.90 1.16 -22.06
C GLU A 485 1.12 2.53 -22.71
N SER A 486 0.06 3.31 -22.90
CA SER A 486 0.12 4.60 -23.62
C SER A 486 0.11 5.82 -22.71
N MET A 487 0.04 5.61 -21.39
CA MET A 487 -0.07 6.71 -20.42
C MET A 487 1.24 7.50 -20.29
N MET A 488 1.09 8.84 -20.20
CA MET A 488 2.16 9.76 -19.85
C MET A 488 1.78 10.53 -18.58
N ALA A 489 2.77 11.11 -17.89
CA ALA A 489 2.53 11.91 -16.70
C ALA A 489 1.57 13.11 -16.94
N THR A 490 1.58 13.68 -18.13
CA THR A 490 0.65 14.77 -18.50
C THR A 490 -0.81 14.33 -18.57
N ASP A 491 -1.07 13.03 -18.79
CA ASP A 491 -2.44 12.50 -18.74
C ASP A 491 -2.98 12.53 -17.31
N LEU A 492 -2.15 12.28 -16.29
CA LEU A 492 -2.57 12.41 -14.89
C LEU A 492 -3.12 13.82 -14.62
N ILE A 493 -2.45 14.86 -15.14
CA ILE A 493 -2.88 16.25 -15.03
C ILE A 493 -4.20 16.49 -15.77
N LYS A 494 -4.34 15.90 -16.96
CA LYS A 494 -5.55 16.00 -17.81
C LYS A 494 -6.76 15.35 -17.16
N TYR A 495 -6.57 14.22 -16.49
CA TYR A 495 -7.65 13.47 -15.85
C TYR A 495 -7.92 13.82 -14.38
N LEU A 496 -7.07 14.66 -13.76
CA LEU A 496 -7.26 15.12 -12.39
C LEU A 496 -8.63 15.80 -12.15
N PRO A 497 -9.16 16.65 -13.06
CA PRO A 497 -10.52 17.20 -12.91
C PRO A 497 -11.60 16.12 -12.79
N LYS A 498 -11.53 15.05 -13.61
CA LYS A 498 -12.48 13.94 -13.53
C LYS A 498 -12.37 13.17 -12.20
N ALA A 499 -11.15 13.07 -11.63
CA ALA A 499 -10.96 12.48 -10.32
C ALA A 499 -11.64 13.29 -9.20
N PHE A 500 -11.57 14.62 -9.25
CA PHE A 500 -12.31 15.48 -8.33
C PHE A 500 -13.83 15.35 -8.50
N GLU A 501 -14.33 15.31 -9.74
CA GLU A 501 -15.78 15.16 -10.02
C GLU A 501 -16.31 13.86 -9.44
N ARG A 502 -15.62 12.74 -9.68
CA ARG A 502 -16.01 11.44 -9.15
C ARG A 502 -16.12 11.39 -7.62
N LEU A 503 -15.32 12.18 -6.92
CA LEU A 503 -15.38 12.24 -5.45
C LEU A 503 -16.53 13.11 -4.92
N LYS A 504 -17.17 13.93 -5.77
CA LYS A 504 -18.32 14.75 -5.39
C LYS A 504 -19.66 14.02 -5.57
N ASP A 505 -19.71 13.07 -6.49
CA ASP A 505 -20.86 12.20 -6.76
C ASP A 505 -20.98 11.08 -5.70
#